data_0ab8154435f29c4f966bf7506a4068bc
#
_entry.id   0ab8154435f29c4f966bf7506a4068bc
#
_cell.length_a   1.000
_cell.length_b   1.000
_cell.length_c   1.000
_cell.angle_alpha   90.00
_cell.angle_beta   90.00
_cell.angle_gamma   90.00
#
_symmetry.space_group_name_H-M   'P 1'
#
loop_
_entity.id
_entity.type
_entity.pdbx_description
1 polymer ?
#
loop_
_entity_poly.entity_id
_entity_poly.type
_entity_poly.pdbx_seq_one_letter_code
_entity_poly.pdbx_strand_id
1 'polypeptide(L)'
;AMNMGAKVVMVDVKDDFTIDPDKIKAAINEHTKVILPVDIGGYPCDYDAIRAVVDDPEVKALYRPASGRQKQLGRIMLLADAAHSLGAFYKGKASGTVADVTVFSLHSVKNITTGEGGAIVLNLPQPFGNQNELTYLRALALNGQNKSAFEKNQVGAWRYDIIDQGLK
;
A
#
# COMPACT_ATOMS: atom_id res chain seq x y z
N ALA A 1 3.50 -7.83 -6.56
CA ALA A 1 3.64 -6.90 -7.70
C ALA A 1 3.75 -7.68 -9.02
N MET A 2 4.75 -8.53 -9.18
CA MET A 2 4.97 -9.29 -10.45
C MET A 2 3.77 -10.13 -10.85
N ASN A 3 3.13 -10.84 -9.93
CA ASN A 3 1.93 -11.63 -10.20
C ASN A 3 0.73 -10.80 -10.73
N MET A 4 0.77 -9.49 -10.54
CA MET A 4 -0.22 -8.53 -11.07
C MET A 4 0.27 -7.84 -12.34
N GLY A 5 1.31 -8.38 -12.99
CA GLY A 5 1.87 -7.83 -14.23
C GLY A 5 2.75 -6.58 -14.07
N ALA A 6 3.07 -6.18 -12.84
CA ALA A 6 3.93 -5.03 -12.61
C ALA A 6 5.42 -5.39 -12.83
N LYS A 7 6.15 -4.52 -13.50
CA LYS A 7 7.61 -4.58 -13.57
C LYS A 7 8.19 -4.00 -12.28
N VAL A 8 9.00 -4.78 -11.58
CA VAL A 8 9.72 -4.35 -10.38
C VAL A 8 11.09 -3.79 -10.78
N VAL A 9 11.41 -2.62 -10.26
CA VAL A 9 12.73 -1.99 -10.37
C VAL A 9 13.28 -1.86 -8.95
N MET A 10 14.39 -2.53 -8.69
CA MET A 10 15.10 -2.40 -7.41
C MET A 10 15.97 -1.17 -7.45
N VAL A 11 15.97 -0.42 -6.36
CA VAL A 11 16.87 0.73 -6.14
C VAL A 11 17.72 0.46 -4.92
N ASP A 12 18.86 1.13 -4.85
CA ASP A 12 19.80 0.94 -3.76
C ASP A 12 19.31 1.57 -2.45
N VAL A 13 19.94 1.22 -1.36
CA VAL A 13 19.64 1.66 0.00
C VAL A 13 20.75 2.56 0.54
N LYS A 14 20.45 3.32 1.59
CA LYS A 14 21.43 4.07 2.38
C LYS A 14 22.16 3.15 3.38
N ASP A 15 23.12 3.71 4.11
CA ASP A 15 23.88 3.01 5.15
C ASP A 15 23.01 2.46 6.30
N ASP A 16 21.80 3.02 6.48
CA ASP A 16 20.81 2.57 7.45
C ASP A 16 19.87 1.47 6.90
N PHE A 17 20.17 0.94 5.72
CA PHE A 17 19.39 -0.05 4.98
C PHE A 17 18.01 0.39 4.52
N THR A 18 17.60 1.64 4.74
CA THR A 18 16.36 2.17 4.17
C THR A 18 16.58 2.62 2.73
N ILE A 19 15.51 2.58 1.94
CA ILE A 19 15.54 2.98 0.52
C ILE A 19 16.09 4.40 0.36
N ASP A 20 16.97 4.62 -0.62
CA ASP A 20 17.59 5.91 -0.89
C ASP A 20 16.69 6.80 -1.76
N PRO A 21 16.21 7.96 -1.26
CA PRO A 21 15.35 8.87 -2.03
C PRO A 21 15.99 9.41 -3.31
N ASP A 22 17.31 9.61 -3.36
CA ASP A 22 18.01 10.08 -4.56
C ASP A 22 18.03 8.98 -5.62
N LYS A 23 18.21 7.72 -5.22
CA LYS A 23 18.13 6.58 -6.11
C LYS A 23 16.69 6.34 -6.61
N ILE A 24 15.69 6.59 -5.76
CA ILE A 24 14.28 6.58 -6.19
C ILE A 24 14.10 7.60 -7.31
N LYS A 25 14.49 8.87 -7.09
CA LYS A 25 14.32 9.94 -8.09
C LYS A 25 14.99 9.59 -9.42
N ALA A 26 16.18 9.05 -9.38
CA ALA A 26 16.94 8.63 -10.58
C ALA A 26 16.28 7.47 -11.36
N ALA A 27 15.52 6.61 -10.68
CA ALA A 27 14.86 5.44 -11.29
C ALA A 27 13.45 5.72 -11.82
N ILE A 28 12.85 6.86 -11.44
CA ILE A 28 11.47 7.21 -11.84
C ILE A 28 11.40 7.50 -13.34
N ASN A 29 10.32 7.01 -13.97
CA ASN A 29 9.95 7.29 -15.34
C ASN A 29 8.41 7.30 -15.50
N GLU A 30 7.89 7.50 -16.70
CA GLU A 30 6.45 7.57 -16.98
C GLU A 30 5.68 6.28 -16.64
N HIS A 31 6.37 5.15 -16.52
CA HIS A 31 5.74 3.87 -16.16
C HIS A 31 5.69 3.65 -14.65
N THR A 32 6.38 4.47 -13.85
CA THR A 32 6.40 4.33 -12.38
C THR A 32 5.03 4.68 -11.80
N LYS A 33 4.43 3.75 -11.06
CA LYS A 33 3.09 3.91 -10.46
C LYS A 33 3.12 3.83 -8.94
N VAL A 34 4.08 3.10 -8.36
CA VAL A 34 4.18 2.84 -6.93
C VAL A 34 5.64 2.91 -6.52
N ILE A 35 5.91 3.54 -5.39
CA ILE A 35 7.15 3.40 -4.62
C ILE A 35 6.81 2.56 -3.39
N LEU A 36 7.62 1.53 -3.13
CA LEU A 36 7.41 0.57 -2.06
C LEU A 36 8.61 0.58 -1.12
N PRO A 37 8.68 1.54 -0.15
CA PRO A 37 9.67 1.53 0.90
C PRO A 37 9.40 0.39 1.88
N VAL A 38 10.47 -0.16 2.45
CA VAL A 38 10.42 -1.21 3.49
C VAL A 38 11.00 -0.65 4.78
N ASP A 39 10.21 -0.65 5.84
CA ASP A 39 10.61 -0.27 7.20
C ASP A 39 11.41 -1.42 7.85
N ILE A 40 12.63 -1.65 7.35
CA ILE A 40 13.45 -2.80 7.73
C ILE A 40 13.80 -2.78 9.22
N GLY A 41 13.65 -3.90 9.90
CA GLY A 41 13.93 -4.02 11.33
C GLY A 41 13.05 -3.13 12.23
N GLY A 42 11.98 -2.55 11.69
CA GLY A 42 11.09 -1.63 12.40
C GLY A 42 11.57 -0.17 12.37
N TYR A 43 12.64 0.13 11.64
CA TYR A 43 13.13 1.50 11.43
C TYR A 43 12.41 2.14 10.24
N PRO A 44 11.60 3.20 10.47
CA PRO A 44 10.85 3.83 9.39
C PRO A 44 11.76 4.51 8.37
N CYS A 45 11.45 4.36 7.08
CA CYS A 45 12.10 5.09 6.01
C CYS A 45 11.93 6.61 6.17
N ASP A 46 12.76 7.40 5.48
CA ASP A 46 12.59 8.86 5.43
C ASP A 46 11.39 9.22 4.53
N TYR A 47 10.19 9.12 5.09
CA TYR A 47 8.94 9.37 4.37
C TYR A 47 8.81 10.82 3.89
N ASP A 48 9.40 11.80 4.59
CA ASP A 48 9.36 13.19 4.15
C ASP A 48 10.22 13.36 2.88
N ALA A 49 11.43 12.78 2.84
CA ALA A 49 12.27 12.82 1.66
C ALA A 49 11.65 12.06 0.47
N ILE A 50 11.06 10.87 0.73
CA ILE A 50 10.36 10.11 -0.32
C ILE A 50 9.13 10.90 -0.82
N ARG A 51 8.38 11.54 0.07
CA ARG A 51 7.24 12.38 -0.28
C ARG A 51 7.68 13.59 -1.12
N ALA A 52 8.79 14.22 -0.78
CA ALA A 52 9.35 15.33 -1.55
C ALA A 52 9.69 14.89 -2.99
N VAL A 53 10.23 13.68 -3.18
CA VAL A 53 10.45 13.11 -4.53
C VAL A 53 9.13 12.91 -5.28
N VAL A 54 8.10 12.34 -4.63
CA VAL A 54 6.79 12.12 -5.27
C VAL A 54 6.10 13.44 -5.62
N ASP A 55 6.29 14.48 -4.81
CA ASP A 55 5.67 15.79 -4.98
C ASP A 55 6.47 16.74 -5.87
N ASP A 56 7.68 16.34 -6.27
CA ASP A 56 8.51 17.10 -7.20
C ASP A 56 7.75 17.37 -8.52
N PRO A 57 7.71 18.64 -8.99
CA PRO A 57 6.99 19.01 -10.21
C PRO A 57 7.45 18.22 -11.46
N GLU A 58 8.75 17.93 -11.59
CA GLU A 58 9.29 17.16 -12.71
C GLU A 58 8.81 15.72 -12.64
N VAL A 59 8.80 15.11 -11.46
CA VAL A 59 8.27 13.74 -11.24
C VAL A 59 6.79 13.67 -11.53
N LYS A 60 6.02 14.66 -11.07
CA LYS A 60 4.58 14.75 -11.39
C LYS A 60 4.32 14.92 -12.88
N ALA A 61 5.16 15.69 -13.58
CA ALA A 61 5.05 15.87 -15.03
C ALA A 61 5.34 14.57 -15.82
N LEU A 62 6.17 13.67 -15.30
CA LEU A 62 6.43 12.35 -15.88
C LEU A 62 5.27 11.37 -15.69
N TYR A 63 4.48 11.55 -14.63
CA TYR A 63 3.46 10.56 -14.26
C TYR A 63 2.38 10.40 -15.32
N ARG A 64 2.13 9.17 -15.75
CA ARG A 64 1.10 8.80 -16.73
C ARG A 64 0.16 7.76 -16.11
N PRO A 65 -1.05 8.14 -15.69
CA PRO A 65 -2.01 7.20 -15.10
C PRO A 65 -2.50 6.19 -16.16
N ALA A 66 -2.61 4.92 -15.77
CA ALA A 66 -3.12 3.82 -16.60
C ALA A 66 -4.50 3.33 -16.15
N SER A 67 -5.05 3.85 -15.07
CA SER A 67 -6.37 3.48 -14.55
C SER A 67 -7.11 4.68 -13.95
N GLY A 68 -8.42 4.53 -13.74
CA GLY A 68 -9.23 5.56 -13.09
C GLY A 68 -8.73 5.94 -11.70
N ARG A 69 -8.37 4.95 -10.87
CA ARG A 69 -7.78 5.18 -9.54
C ARG A 69 -6.44 5.93 -9.61
N GLN A 70 -5.58 5.57 -10.54
CA GLN A 70 -4.31 6.26 -10.74
C GLN A 70 -4.51 7.71 -11.21
N LYS A 71 -5.50 7.95 -12.09
CA LYS A 71 -5.87 9.30 -12.51
C LYS A 71 -6.40 10.13 -11.36
N GLN A 72 -7.22 9.53 -10.50
CA GLN A 72 -7.77 10.17 -9.30
C GLN A 72 -6.68 10.52 -8.28
N LEU A 73 -5.68 9.64 -8.09
CA LEU A 73 -4.54 9.91 -7.21
C LEU A 73 -3.62 11.02 -7.76
N GLY A 74 -3.46 11.08 -9.09
CA GLY A 74 -2.72 12.14 -9.80
C GLY A 74 -1.21 12.11 -9.60
N ARG A 75 -0.65 11.09 -8.94
CA ARG A 75 0.77 10.95 -8.63
C ARG A 75 1.15 9.49 -8.35
N ILE A 76 2.44 9.25 -8.19
CA ILE A 76 2.97 7.96 -7.74
C ILE A 76 2.44 7.69 -6.31
N MET A 77 1.97 6.48 -6.06
CA MET A 77 1.48 6.03 -4.76
C MET A 77 2.64 5.59 -3.86
N LEU A 78 2.58 5.93 -2.58
CA LEU A 78 3.46 5.37 -1.55
C LEU A 78 2.75 4.18 -0.87
N LEU A 79 3.32 2.99 -1.07
CA LEU A 79 2.87 1.74 -0.45
C LEU A 79 3.95 1.25 0.52
N ALA A 80 3.79 1.50 1.80
CA ALA A 80 4.76 1.10 2.81
C ALA A 80 4.66 -0.40 3.14
N ASP A 81 5.76 -1.12 3.01
CA ASP A 81 5.93 -2.41 3.66
C ASP A 81 6.40 -2.17 5.10
N ALA A 82 5.45 -2.21 6.00
CA ALA A 82 5.61 -1.98 7.44
C ALA A 82 5.58 -3.30 8.23
N ALA A 83 5.98 -4.41 7.59
CA ALA A 83 5.92 -5.73 8.20
C ALA A 83 6.71 -5.85 9.51
N HIS A 84 7.64 -4.94 9.79
CA HIS A 84 8.44 -4.87 11.02
C HIS A 84 8.14 -3.65 11.89
N SER A 85 7.38 -2.64 11.40
CA SER A 85 7.29 -1.33 12.05
C SER A 85 5.95 -1.04 12.75
N LEU A 86 5.13 -2.07 13.01
CA LEU A 86 3.92 -1.88 13.81
C LEU A 86 4.31 -1.39 15.22
N GLY A 87 3.79 -0.21 15.60
CA GLY A 87 4.13 0.46 16.86
C GLY A 87 5.31 1.43 16.80
N ALA A 88 6.03 1.51 15.67
CA ALA A 88 7.08 2.48 15.46
C ALA A 88 6.50 3.89 15.18
N PHE A 89 7.33 4.92 15.36
CA PHE A 89 6.99 6.31 15.08
C PHE A 89 8.01 6.95 14.16
N TYR A 90 7.52 7.67 13.15
CA TYR A 90 8.31 8.54 12.29
C TYR A 90 8.00 9.99 12.62
N LYS A 91 8.95 10.73 13.20
CA LYS A 91 8.79 12.16 13.59
C LYS A 91 7.49 12.42 14.37
N GLY A 92 7.18 11.56 15.35
CA GLY A 92 5.99 11.66 16.19
C GLY A 92 4.68 11.17 15.56
N LYS A 93 4.69 10.71 14.32
CA LYS A 93 3.55 10.08 13.64
C LYS A 93 3.67 8.57 13.71
N ALA A 94 2.61 7.88 14.09
CA ALA A 94 2.61 6.42 14.14
C ALA A 94 2.85 5.82 12.73
N SER A 95 3.64 4.73 12.66
CA SER A 95 3.73 3.90 11.47
C SER A 95 2.31 3.51 11.02
N GLY A 96 2.07 3.54 9.71
CA GLY A 96 0.73 3.38 9.15
C GLY A 96 0.02 4.68 8.81
N THR A 97 0.51 5.85 9.28
CA THR A 97 -0.12 7.15 8.98
C THR A 97 0.69 8.03 8.02
N VAL A 98 1.85 7.58 7.56
CA VAL A 98 2.81 8.38 6.79
C VAL A 98 2.83 8.08 5.29
N ALA A 99 2.37 6.90 4.89
CA ALA A 99 2.21 6.49 3.50
C ALA A 99 0.74 6.53 3.06
N ASP A 100 0.47 6.41 1.76
CA ASP A 100 -0.90 6.35 1.22
C ASP A 100 -1.58 5.03 1.59
N VAL A 101 -0.82 3.96 1.55
CA VAL A 101 -1.21 2.62 1.99
C VAL A 101 -0.06 2.03 2.79
N THR A 102 -0.37 1.40 3.90
CA THR A 102 0.61 0.70 4.74
C THR A 102 0.16 -0.73 4.97
N VAL A 103 1.09 -1.68 4.86
CA VAL A 103 0.84 -3.11 5.07
C VAL A 103 1.67 -3.59 6.24
N PHE A 104 0.99 -4.13 7.26
CA PHE A 104 1.60 -4.76 8.43
C PHE A 104 1.51 -6.28 8.36
N SER A 105 2.49 -6.96 8.91
CA SER A 105 2.49 -8.40 9.13
C SER A 105 2.22 -8.72 10.61
N LEU A 106 1.37 -9.70 10.85
CA LEU A 106 1.09 -10.27 12.16
C LEU A 106 1.52 -11.75 12.22
N HIS A 107 2.44 -12.14 11.34
CA HIS A 107 3.05 -13.46 11.33
C HIS A 107 3.74 -13.77 12.66
N SER A 108 3.91 -15.05 13.01
CA SER A 108 4.43 -15.53 14.30
C SER A 108 5.80 -14.96 14.71
N VAL A 109 6.63 -14.53 13.74
CA VAL A 109 7.97 -13.97 14.02
C VAL A 109 7.99 -12.44 14.21
N LYS A 110 6.83 -11.77 14.14
CA LYS A 110 6.74 -10.31 14.25
C LYS A 110 6.62 -9.86 15.71
N ASN A 111 6.83 -8.57 15.97
CA ASN A 111 6.73 -7.94 17.29
C ASN A 111 5.32 -8.07 17.93
N ILE A 112 4.28 -8.12 17.11
CA ILE A 112 2.91 -8.47 17.50
C ILE A 112 2.44 -9.56 16.55
N THR A 113 1.80 -10.60 17.07
CA THR A 113 1.42 -11.75 16.25
C THR A 113 0.01 -12.26 16.56
N THR A 114 -0.63 -12.79 15.52
CA THR A 114 -1.86 -13.58 15.59
C THR A 114 -1.62 -15.00 15.05
N GLY A 115 -0.35 -15.45 15.05
CA GLY A 115 0.08 -16.69 14.39
C GLY A 115 0.31 -16.44 12.90
N GLU A 116 -0.75 -16.28 12.16
CA GLU A 116 -0.81 -15.75 10.80
C GLU A 116 -1.75 -14.55 10.76
N GLY A 117 -1.42 -13.54 9.96
CA GLY A 117 -2.26 -12.38 9.80
C GLY A 117 -1.53 -11.17 9.25
N GLY A 118 -2.30 -10.13 8.97
CA GLY A 118 -1.81 -8.85 8.51
C GLY A 118 -2.89 -7.79 8.59
N ALA A 119 -2.48 -6.55 8.42
CA ALA A 119 -3.39 -5.42 8.38
C ALA A 119 -2.99 -4.45 7.25
N ILE A 120 -3.99 -3.84 6.63
CA ILE A 120 -3.80 -2.77 5.66
C ILE A 120 -4.42 -1.49 6.23
N VAL A 121 -3.64 -0.43 6.25
CA VAL A 121 -4.10 0.91 6.63
C VAL A 121 -4.15 1.79 5.38
N LEU A 122 -5.27 2.48 5.20
CA LEU A 122 -5.52 3.36 4.07
C LEU A 122 -5.53 4.82 4.52
N ASN A 123 -4.63 5.63 3.96
CA ASN A 123 -4.56 7.08 4.13
C ASN A 123 -4.60 7.78 2.77
N LEU A 124 -5.44 7.28 1.87
CA LEU A 124 -5.59 7.87 0.54
C LEU A 124 -6.17 9.28 0.67
N PRO A 125 -5.68 10.25 -0.12
CA PRO A 125 -6.17 11.62 -0.08
C PRO A 125 -7.58 11.72 -0.66
N GLN A 126 -8.27 12.82 -0.37
CA GLN A 126 -9.50 13.15 -1.09
C GLN A 126 -9.20 13.25 -2.62
N PRO A 127 -10.13 12.81 -3.50
CA PRO A 127 -11.50 12.40 -3.21
C PRO A 127 -11.70 10.88 -2.97
N PHE A 128 -10.65 10.12 -2.64
CA PHE A 128 -10.83 8.69 -2.32
C PHE A 128 -11.71 8.52 -1.07
N GLY A 129 -12.73 7.67 -1.20
CA GLY A 129 -13.47 7.17 -0.05
C GLY A 129 -12.76 5.96 0.53
N ASN A 130 -11.91 6.13 1.54
CA ASN A 130 -11.15 5.02 2.15
C ASN A 130 -12.05 3.83 2.54
N GLN A 131 -13.30 4.09 2.95
CA GLN A 131 -14.27 3.04 3.26
C GLN A 131 -14.67 2.23 2.01
N ASN A 132 -14.82 2.87 0.86
CA ASN A 132 -15.14 2.19 -0.40
C ASN A 132 -13.97 1.32 -0.86
N GLU A 133 -12.75 1.84 -0.77
CA GLU A 133 -11.54 1.08 -1.09
C GLU A 133 -11.35 -0.10 -0.13
N LEU A 134 -11.63 0.09 1.17
CA LEU A 134 -11.60 -0.98 2.16
C LEU A 134 -12.61 -2.08 1.83
N THR A 135 -13.83 -1.72 1.44
CA THR A 135 -14.88 -2.66 1.04
C THR A 135 -14.44 -3.47 -0.18
N TYR A 136 -13.85 -2.81 -1.17
CA TYR A 136 -13.30 -3.48 -2.36
C TYR A 136 -12.16 -4.44 -2.01
N LEU A 137 -11.19 -4.01 -1.19
CA LEU A 137 -10.09 -4.87 -0.75
C LEU A 137 -10.58 -6.09 0.05
N ARG A 138 -11.60 -5.92 0.89
CA ARG A 138 -12.24 -7.03 1.60
C ARG A 138 -12.90 -8.03 0.65
N ALA A 139 -13.57 -7.54 -0.39
CA ALA A 139 -14.15 -8.41 -1.41
C ALA A 139 -13.06 -9.22 -2.14
N LEU A 140 -11.93 -8.57 -2.53
CA LEU A 140 -10.80 -9.28 -3.14
C LEU A 140 -10.23 -10.36 -2.21
N ALA A 141 -10.05 -10.06 -0.92
CA ALA A 141 -9.58 -11.01 0.09
C ALA A 141 -10.56 -12.18 0.34
N LEU A 142 -11.81 -12.03 -0.08
CA LEU A 142 -12.87 -13.05 0.00
C LEU A 142 -13.18 -13.67 -1.38
N ASN A 143 -12.19 -13.96 -2.18
CA ASN A 143 -12.35 -14.54 -3.52
C ASN A 143 -13.19 -13.67 -4.48
N GLY A 144 -13.18 -12.36 -4.32
CA GLY A 144 -13.96 -11.41 -5.12
C GLY A 144 -15.44 -11.33 -4.78
N GLN A 145 -15.88 -11.90 -3.65
CA GLN A 145 -17.27 -11.93 -3.25
C GLN A 145 -17.71 -10.59 -2.63
N ASN A 146 -18.92 -10.13 -3.00
CA ASN A 146 -19.47 -8.87 -2.49
C ASN A 146 -20.16 -8.98 -1.12
N LYS A 147 -20.20 -10.17 -0.51
CA LYS A 147 -20.77 -10.42 0.81
C LYS A 147 -19.85 -11.23 1.69
N SER A 148 -19.72 -10.82 2.94
CA SER A 148 -19.04 -11.57 3.99
C SER A 148 -19.79 -12.83 4.39
N ALA A 149 -19.16 -13.73 5.14
CA ALA A 149 -19.83 -14.91 5.71
C ALA A 149 -20.99 -14.52 6.63
N PHE A 150 -20.83 -13.45 7.43
CA PHE A 150 -21.86 -12.95 8.32
C PHE A 150 -23.10 -12.47 7.53
N GLU A 151 -22.92 -11.71 6.47
CA GLU A 151 -24.01 -11.22 5.63
C GLU A 151 -24.74 -12.36 4.91
N LYS A 152 -24.03 -13.42 4.50
CA LYS A 152 -24.64 -14.61 3.87
C LYS A 152 -25.49 -15.45 4.83
N ASN A 153 -25.17 -15.43 6.13
CA ASN A 153 -25.89 -16.20 7.16
C ASN A 153 -27.21 -15.56 7.58
N GLN A 154 -27.54 -14.37 7.10
CA GLN A 154 -28.86 -13.77 7.33
C GLN A 154 -29.93 -14.48 6.49
N VAL A 155 -31.14 -14.55 7.03
CA VAL A 155 -32.26 -15.24 6.36
C VAL A 155 -32.50 -14.67 4.96
N GLY A 156 -32.41 -15.53 3.93
CA GLY A 156 -32.59 -15.15 2.53
C GLY A 156 -31.39 -14.47 1.87
N ALA A 157 -30.26 -14.27 2.57
CA ALA A 157 -29.10 -13.51 2.08
C ALA A 157 -27.97 -14.37 1.52
N TRP A 158 -28.16 -15.67 1.28
CA TRP A 158 -27.13 -16.61 0.83
C TRP A 158 -26.55 -16.30 -0.56
N ARG A 159 -27.27 -15.60 -1.42
CA ARG A 159 -26.80 -15.21 -2.76
C ARG A 159 -25.74 -14.11 -2.65
N TYR A 160 -24.65 -14.25 -3.41
CA TYR A 160 -23.60 -13.28 -3.57
C TYR A 160 -23.14 -13.23 -5.03
N ASP A 161 -22.49 -12.14 -5.40
CA ASP A 161 -21.89 -11.96 -6.72
C ASP A 161 -20.36 -11.96 -6.60
N ILE A 162 -19.70 -12.42 -7.65
CA ILE A 162 -18.26 -12.24 -7.82
C ILE A 162 -18.08 -10.92 -8.55
N ILE A 163 -17.46 -9.92 -7.88
CA ILE A 163 -17.32 -8.57 -8.43
C ILE A 163 -15.98 -8.34 -9.10
N ASP A 164 -14.99 -9.18 -8.79
CA ASP A 164 -13.67 -9.15 -9.39
C ASP A 164 -12.94 -10.48 -9.14
N GLN A 165 -11.80 -10.68 -9.80
CA GLN A 165 -10.93 -11.81 -9.49
C GLN A 165 -10.32 -11.63 -8.11
N GLY A 166 -10.75 -12.43 -7.15
CA GLY A 166 -10.25 -12.41 -5.79
C GLY A 166 -8.90 -13.09 -5.61
N LEU A 167 -8.30 -12.82 -4.47
CA LEU A 167 -7.09 -13.47 -3.97
C LEU A 167 -7.49 -14.38 -2.80
N LYS A 168 -6.84 -15.52 -2.70
CA LYS A 168 -7.00 -16.44 -1.57
C LYS A 168 -5.71 -16.47 -0.76
#